data_72399996973235a133efd27e14d2469a
#
_entry.id   72399996973235a133efd27e14d2469a
#
_cell.length_a   1.000
_cell.length_b   1.000
_cell.length_c   1.000
_cell.angle_alpha   90.00
_cell.angle_beta   90.00
_cell.angle_gamma   90.00
#
_symmetry.space_group_name_H-M   'P 1'
#
loop_
_entity.id
_entity.type
_entity.pdbx_description
1 polymer ?
#
loop_
_entity_poly.entity_id
_entity_poly.type
_entity_poly.pdbx_seq_one_letter_code
_entity_poly.pdbx_strand_id
1 'polypeptide(L)'
;MIVETTIHSFSLWHHFAHKPGFDSISFAKLARSMDFQGISLSLNDANYRHLGGREIERMESLRAFLETHEMSLEIDTSGTTPAHMSEMLNVAHRLGAKTLRTYTRHDGTAEEMLEKTVGDLLVVTREACDLDVIIVLENHEDFTGSELLEIVERVDHPNLKILYDYGNSQMVLEDPLESLKAVLPQVYSVHFKDHVMIRADDAGQLTVAGVPIGEGFLPLTELTRCLLEQGLRRFTFENVWAYSAPIQDGRKALHGVNLGHGTFAYLDPPFDPARLVLKHSAHSPETLVELEMCALNRGHYA
;
A
#
# COMPACT_ATOMS: atom_id res chain seq x y z
N MET A 1 7.51 23.86 6.37
CA MET A 1 7.84 22.43 6.58
C MET A 1 7.53 21.74 5.27
N ILE A 2 8.52 21.10 4.64
CA ILE A 2 8.34 20.46 3.33
C ILE A 2 7.88 19.02 3.59
N VAL A 3 6.78 18.62 2.98
CA VAL A 3 6.28 17.26 2.95
C VAL A 3 6.59 16.70 1.56
N GLU A 4 7.21 15.53 1.51
CA GLU A 4 7.43 14.78 0.28
C GLU A 4 6.17 13.96 -0.04
N THR A 5 5.62 14.14 -1.23
CA THR A 5 4.52 13.31 -1.72
C THR A 5 5.00 12.42 -2.85
N THR A 6 4.70 11.14 -2.73
CA THR A 6 5.00 10.13 -3.75
C THR A 6 3.70 9.47 -4.20
N ILE A 7 3.72 8.74 -5.31
CA ILE A 7 2.55 8.03 -5.80
C ILE A 7 2.85 6.55 -5.99
N HIS A 8 1.94 5.69 -5.54
CA HIS A 8 2.03 4.25 -5.70
C HIS A 8 1.52 3.81 -7.07
N SER A 9 2.20 2.87 -7.70
CA SER A 9 1.85 2.38 -9.04
C SER A 9 0.49 1.68 -9.11
N PHE A 10 -0.04 1.19 -7.97
CA PHE A 10 -1.39 0.65 -7.88
C PHE A 10 -2.46 1.71 -8.18
N SER A 11 -2.16 2.99 -7.94
CA SER A 11 -3.04 4.12 -8.30
C SER A 11 -3.41 4.18 -9.78
N LEU A 12 -2.64 3.50 -10.63
CA LEU A 12 -2.81 3.44 -12.08
C LEU A 12 -2.79 1.99 -12.60
N TRP A 13 -3.40 1.08 -11.84
CA TRP A 13 -3.44 -0.35 -12.14
C TRP A 13 -4.03 -0.65 -13.52
N HIS A 14 -5.13 0.05 -13.89
CA HIS A 14 -5.75 -0.10 -15.20
C HIS A 14 -4.92 0.49 -16.34
N HIS A 15 -4.15 1.55 -16.09
CA HIS A 15 -3.18 2.06 -17.05
C HIS A 15 -2.11 1.01 -17.35
N PHE A 16 -1.50 0.41 -16.34
CA PHE A 16 -0.52 -0.67 -16.52
C PHE A 16 -1.11 -1.91 -17.19
N ALA A 17 -2.38 -2.21 -16.94
CA ALA A 17 -3.05 -3.38 -17.50
C ALA A 17 -3.50 -3.19 -18.96
N HIS A 18 -3.93 -1.98 -19.34
CA HIS A 18 -4.71 -1.78 -20.54
C HIS A 18 -4.17 -0.70 -21.49
N LYS A 19 -3.32 0.22 -21.03
CA LYS A 19 -2.78 1.29 -21.88
C LYS A 19 -1.50 0.85 -22.55
N PRO A 20 -1.49 0.67 -23.89
CA PRO A 20 -0.30 0.22 -24.61
C PRO A 20 0.90 1.15 -24.36
N GLY A 21 2.05 0.55 -24.05
CA GLY A 21 3.30 1.29 -23.83
C GLY A 21 3.37 2.06 -22.51
N PHE A 22 2.40 1.91 -21.60
CA PHE A 22 2.49 2.47 -20.28
C PHE A 22 3.36 1.59 -19.38
N ASP A 23 4.50 2.11 -18.96
CA ASP A 23 5.53 1.44 -18.16
C ASP A 23 6.01 2.35 -17.00
N SER A 24 7.01 1.91 -16.26
CA SER A 24 7.56 2.65 -15.12
C SER A 24 8.08 4.05 -15.49
N ILE A 25 8.65 4.24 -16.68
CA ILE A 25 9.11 5.55 -17.15
C ILE A 25 7.91 6.46 -17.48
N SER A 26 6.89 5.93 -18.12
CA SER A 26 5.64 6.64 -18.40
C SER A 26 4.94 7.06 -17.10
N PHE A 27 4.93 6.15 -16.13
CA PHE A 27 4.41 6.40 -14.79
C PHE A 27 5.20 7.49 -14.05
N ALA A 28 6.53 7.42 -14.03
CA ALA A 28 7.38 8.44 -13.41
C ALA A 28 7.21 9.83 -14.05
N LYS A 29 7.07 9.88 -15.38
CA LYS A 29 6.78 11.14 -16.12
C LYS A 29 5.41 11.71 -15.70
N LEU A 30 4.39 10.86 -15.60
CA LEU A 30 3.06 11.29 -15.16
C LEU A 30 3.09 11.77 -13.71
N ALA A 31 3.71 11.02 -12.80
CA ALA A 31 3.90 11.40 -11.39
C ALA A 31 4.54 12.79 -11.29
N ARG A 32 5.62 13.02 -12.01
CA ARG A 32 6.30 14.32 -12.05
C ARG A 32 5.41 15.45 -12.59
N SER A 33 4.58 15.17 -13.61
CA SER A 33 3.65 16.17 -14.17
C SER A 33 2.51 16.53 -13.22
N MET A 34 2.28 15.72 -12.18
CA MET A 34 1.34 15.96 -11.08
C MET A 34 2.04 16.44 -9.80
N ASP A 35 3.29 16.91 -9.91
CA ASP A 35 4.10 17.46 -8.81
C ASP A 35 4.45 16.44 -7.68
N PHE A 36 4.36 15.13 -7.94
CA PHE A 36 4.91 14.12 -7.02
C PHE A 36 6.43 14.10 -7.08
N GLN A 37 7.07 14.01 -5.90
CA GLN A 37 8.52 14.00 -5.74
C GLN A 37 9.15 12.60 -5.83
N GLY A 38 8.32 11.56 -6.00
CA GLY A 38 8.79 10.18 -6.13
C GLY A 38 7.68 9.24 -6.53
N ILE A 39 8.05 7.98 -6.66
CA ILE A 39 7.13 6.88 -6.97
C ILE A 39 7.34 5.71 -6.02
N SER A 40 6.28 4.94 -5.80
CA SER A 40 6.35 3.60 -5.23
C SER A 40 5.93 2.59 -6.30
N LEU A 41 6.76 1.60 -6.56
CA LEU A 41 6.61 0.69 -7.70
C LEU A 41 6.39 -0.75 -7.23
N SER A 42 5.21 -1.29 -7.50
CA SER A 42 4.86 -2.67 -7.18
C SER A 42 5.54 -3.68 -8.13
N LEU A 43 6.27 -4.63 -7.56
CA LEU A 43 6.90 -5.76 -8.24
C LEU A 43 6.29 -7.11 -7.79
N ASN A 44 5.01 -7.10 -7.42
CA ASN A 44 4.31 -8.28 -6.89
C ASN A 44 4.06 -9.40 -7.91
N ASP A 45 4.15 -9.11 -9.21
CA ASP A 45 4.00 -10.15 -10.23
C ASP A 45 5.37 -10.67 -10.73
N ALA A 46 5.38 -11.94 -11.15
CA ALA A 46 6.60 -12.63 -11.56
C ALA A 46 7.35 -11.98 -12.74
N ASN A 47 6.70 -11.13 -13.51
CA ASN A 47 7.28 -10.47 -14.69
C ASN A 47 7.60 -8.99 -14.43
N TYR A 48 7.37 -8.47 -13.22
CA TYR A 48 7.54 -7.05 -12.87
C TYR A 48 6.82 -6.12 -13.88
N ARG A 49 5.52 -6.38 -14.09
CA ARG A 49 4.70 -5.66 -15.08
C ARG A 49 4.83 -4.14 -14.95
N HIS A 50 4.78 -3.62 -13.72
CA HIS A 50 4.86 -2.18 -13.52
C HIS A 50 6.23 -1.59 -13.83
N LEU A 51 7.30 -2.38 -13.73
CA LEU A 51 8.62 -2.01 -14.24
C LEU A 51 8.68 -2.13 -15.78
N GLY A 52 7.87 -3.01 -16.35
CA GLY A 52 7.84 -3.33 -17.78
C GLY A 52 8.72 -4.52 -18.18
N GLY A 53 9.20 -5.29 -17.19
CA GLY A 53 10.04 -6.48 -17.38
C GLY A 53 11.15 -6.57 -16.31
N ARG A 54 11.91 -7.67 -16.37
CA ARG A 54 13.00 -7.97 -15.41
C ARG A 54 14.40 -7.63 -15.94
N GLU A 55 14.49 -7.06 -17.13
CA GLU A 55 15.75 -6.76 -17.80
C GLU A 55 16.53 -5.68 -17.05
N ILE A 56 17.84 -5.88 -16.94
CA ILE A 56 18.75 -4.97 -16.22
C ILE A 56 18.71 -3.57 -16.85
N GLU A 57 18.66 -3.49 -18.16
CA GLU A 57 18.61 -2.24 -18.90
C GLU A 57 17.38 -1.38 -18.57
N ARG A 58 16.25 -2.02 -18.23
CA ARG A 58 15.05 -1.31 -17.76
C ARG A 58 15.26 -0.72 -16.38
N MET A 59 15.86 -1.48 -15.46
CA MET A 59 16.20 -1.02 -14.13
C MET A 59 17.15 0.18 -14.18
N GLU A 60 18.20 0.09 -15.00
CA GLU A 60 19.17 1.16 -15.19
C GLU A 60 18.53 2.41 -15.82
N SER A 61 17.64 2.22 -16.80
CA SER A 61 16.92 3.32 -17.46
C SER A 61 15.98 4.05 -16.48
N LEU A 62 15.23 3.31 -15.67
CA LEU A 62 14.37 3.90 -14.64
C LEU A 62 15.19 4.64 -13.60
N ARG A 63 16.26 4.01 -13.08
CA ARG A 63 17.16 4.63 -12.11
C ARG A 63 17.74 5.94 -12.65
N ALA A 64 18.29 5.92 -13.86
CA ALA A 64 18.86 7.12 -14.49
C ALA A 64 17.81 8.24 -14.68
N PHE A 65 16.57 7.87 -15.03
CA PHE A 65 15.47 8.84 -15.12
C PHE A 65 15.17 9.48 -13.76
N LEU A 66 15.03 8.66 -12.70
CA LEU A 66 14.71 9.14 -11.35
C LEU A 66 15.83 10.01 -10.78
N GLU A 67 17.11 9.59 -10.93
CA GLU A 67 18.27 10.38 -10.52
C GLU A 67 18.34 11.73 -11.25
N THR A 68 18.11 11.75 -12.57
CA THR A 68 18.13 12.99 -13.37
C THR A 68 17.06 13.99 -12.93
N HIS A 69 15.93 13.49 -12.41
CA HIS A 69 14.80 14.31 -12.00
C HIS A 69 14.66 14.45 -10.48
N GLU A 70 15.66 13.99 -9.71
CA GLU A 70 15.68 14.03 -8.24
C GLU A 70 14.43 13.41 -7.60
N MET A 71 13.92 12.33 -8.21
CA MET A 71 12.74 11.61 -7.72
C MET A 71 13.14 10.43 -6.83
N SER A 72 12.45 10.28 -5.71
CA SER A 72 12.63 9.12 -4.83
C SER A 72 11.92 7.87 -5.35
N LEU A 73 12.39 6.69 -4.89
CA LEU A 73 11.81 5.40 -5.24
C LEU A 73 11.62 4.54 -3.98
N GLU A 74 10.43 3.97 -3.87
CA GLU A 74 10.11 2.85 -3.00
C GLU A 74 9.76 1.64 -3.87
N ILE A 75 10.18 0.45 -3.47
CA ILE A 75 9.81 -0.81 -4.12
C ILE A 75 8.83 -1.55 -3.23
N ASP A 76 7.78 -2.08 -3.85
CA ASP A 76 6.77 -2.87 -3.18
C ASP A 76 6.81 -4.32 -3.62
N THR A 77 6.78 -5.20 -2.63
CA THR A 77 6.63 -6.64 -2.82
C THR A 77 5.68 -7.23 -1.80
N SER A 78 5.47 -8.54 -1.86
CA SER A 78 4.69 -9.30 -0.89
C SER A 78 5.38 -10.61 -0.53
N GLY A 79 5.23 -11.01 0.75
CA GLY A 79 5.91 -12.18 1.31
C GLY A 79 7.24 -11.83 1.95
N THR A 80 7.58 -12.60 3.00
CA THR A 80 8.75 -12.35 3.85
C THR A 80 9.81 -13.42 3.75
N THR A 81 9.56 -14.51 2.98
CA THR A 81 10.51 -15.63 2.89
C THR A 81 11.91 -15.14 2.49
N PRO A 82 12.98 -15.64 3.13
CA PRO A 82 14.33 -15.13 2.94
C PRO A 82 14.79 -15.11 1.48
N ALA A 83 14.51 -16.16 0.71
CA ALA A 83 14.92 -16.23 -0.69
C ALA A 83 14.25 -15.13 -1.55
N HIS A 84 12.95 -14.89 -1.34
CA HIS A 84 12.21 -13.85 -2.04
C HIS A 84 12.71 -12.46 -1.62
N MET A 85 12.87 -12.22 -0.32
CA MET A 85 13.32 -10.93 0.19
C MET A 85 14.74 -10.60 -0.27
N SER A 86 15.65 -11.57 -0.29
CA SER A 86 17.02 -11.38 -0.82
C SER A 86 16.98 -10.97 -2.30
N GLU A 87 16.15 -11.61 -3.13
CA GLU A 87 15.96 -11.18 -4.52
C GLU A 87 15.47 -9.74 -4.59
N MET A 88 14.43 -9.38 -3.82
CA MET A 88 13.83 -8.05 -3.85
C MET A 88 14.75 -6.96 -3.29
N LEU A 89 15.53 -7.24 -2.27
CA LEU A 89 16.55 -6.34 -1.73
C LEU A 89 17.61 -6.01 -2.80
N ASN A 90 18.07 -7.01 -3.53
CA ASN A 90 19.02 -6.82 -4.63
C ASN A 90 18.43 -6.00 -5.79
N VAL A 91 17.14 -6.21 -6.12
CA VAL A 91 16.43 -5.40 -7.12
C VAL A 91 16.27 -3.96 -6.62
N ALA A 92 15.84 -3.74 -5.38
CA ALA A 92 15.71 -2.41 -4.79
C ALA A 92 17.04 -1.66 -4.79
N HIS A 93 18.13 -2.31 -4.35
CA HIS A 93 19.47 -1.74 -4.36
C HIS A 93 19.93 -1.36 -5.78
N ARG A 94 19.71 -2.22 -6.77
CA ARG A 94 20.03 -1.96 -8.19
C ARG A 94 19.27 -0.76 -8.74
N LEU A 95 18.00 -0.65 -8.41
CA LEU A 95 17.15 0.48 -8.79
C LEU A 95 17.47 1.78 -8.02
N GLY A 96 18.29 1.70 -6.97
CA GLY A 96 18.62 2.84 -6.11
C GLY A 96 17.53 3.18 -5.08
N ALA A 97 16.56 2.29 -4.89
CA ALA A 97 15.53 2.45 -3.88
C ALA A 97 16.14 2.30 -2.48
N LYS A 98 15.68 3.14 -1.55
CA LYS A 98 16.09 3.11 -0.13
C LYS A 98 15.08 2.39 0.75
N THR A 99 13.92 2.07 0.22
CA THR A 99 12.82 1.45 0.94
C THR A 99 12.27 0.27 0.15
N LEU A 100 12.10 -0.86 0.82
CA LEU A 100 11.42 -2.05 0.30
C LEU A 100 10.23 -2.38 1.19
N ARG A 101 9.03 -2.17 0.69
CA ARG A 101 7.79 -2.54 1.37
C ARG A 101 7.49 -4.02 1.15
N THR A 102 7.05 -4.69 2.21
CA THR A 102 6.51 -6.05 2.17
C THR A 102 5.43 -6.26 3.24
N TYR A 103 4.73 -7.37 3.15
CA TYR A 103 3.81 -7.89 4.16
C TYR A 103 3.82 -9.42 4.13
N THR A 104 3.28 -10.07 5.16
CA THR A 104 3.26 -11.54 5.21
C THR A 104 2.44 -12.17 4.08
N ARG A 105 2.81 -13.37 3.69
CA ARG A 105 2.06 -14.27 2.80
C ARG A 105 2.02 -15.68 3.36
N HIS A 106 2.24 -15.81 4.67
CA HIS A 106 2.11 -17.09 5.34
C HIS A 106 0.64 -17.43 5.59
N ASP A 107 0.32 -18.71 5.49
CA ASP A 107 -0.96 -19.26 5.90
C ASP A 107 -0.89 -19.72 7.35
N GLY A 108 -2.05 -19.74 8.03
CA GLY A 108 -2.21 -20.24 9.38
C GLY A 108 -2.99 -19.31 10.30
N THR A 109 -2.88 -19.54 11.59
CA THR A 109 -3.39 -18.62 12.61
C THR A 109 -2.54 -17.33 12.65
N ALA A 110 -3.06 -16.27 13.24
CA ALA A 110 -2.29 -15.04 13.40
C ALA A 110 -0.96 -15.27 14.12
N GLU A 111 -0.95 -16.12 15.17
CA GLU A 111 0.26 -16.49 15.91
C GLU A 111 1.26 -17.25 15.03
N GLU A 112 0.80 -18.23 14.24
CA GLU A 112 1.67 -18.98 13.33
C GLU A 112 2.26 -18.10 12.22
N MET A 113 1.46 -17.19 11.68
CA MET A 113 1.92 -16.21 10.68
C MET A 113 2.94 -15.24 11.29
N LEU A 114 2.70 -14.75 12.51
CA LEU A 114 3.61 -13.87 13.24
C LEU A 114 4.96 -14.54 13.48
N GLU A 115 4.97 -15.77 14.02
CA GLU A 115 6.21 -16.52 14.27
C GLU A 115 7.03 -16.73 13.00
N LYS A 116 6.39 -17.11 11.90
CA LYS A 116 7.07 -17.30 10.61
C LYS A 116 7.63 -15.98 10.09
N THR A 117 6.85 -14.88 10.17
CA THR A 117 7.25 -13.55 9.72
C THR A 117 8.47 -13.05 10.51
N VAL A 118 8.47 -13.19 11.84
CA VAL A 118 9.63 -12.86 12.68
C VAL A 118 10.86 -13.68 12.27
N GLY A 119 10.68 -15.01 12.12
CA GLY A 119 11.78 -15.90 11.71
C GLY A 119 12.41 -15.51 10.37
N ASP A 120 11.58 -15.14 9.39
CA ASP A 120 12.04 -14.70 8.08
C ASP A 120 12.81 -13.37 8.16
N LEU A 121 12.23 -12.39 8.86
CA LEU A 121 12.80 -11.04 8.95
C LEU A 121 14.11 -10.99 9.74
N LEU A 122 14.28 -11.84 10.75
CA LEU A 122 15.57 -12.01 11.45
C LEU A 122 16.70 -12.42 10.51
N VAL A 123 16.39 -13.17 9.46
CA VAL A 123 17.40 -13.62 8.47
C VAL A 123 17.77 -12.49 7.51
N VAL A 124 16.78 -11.71 7.02
CA VAL A 124 16.98 -10.79 5.88
C VAL A 124 17.35 -9.36 6.27
N THR A 125 17.09 -8.94 7.50
CA THR A 125 17.37 -7.55 7.93
C THR A 125 18.85 -7.19 7.90
N ARG A 126 19.74 -8.17 8.08
CA ARG A 126 21.19 -7.94 7.95
C ARG A 126 21.59 -7.65 6.51
N GLU A 127 21.07 -8.42 5.56
CA GLU A 127 21.28 -8.16 4.13
C GLU A 127 20.72 -6.79 3.72
N ALA A 128 19.57 -6.42 4.24
CA ALA A 128 18.97 -5.10 4.03
C ALA A 128 19.91 -3.98 4.52
N CYS A 129 20.57 -4.17 5.67
CA CYS A 129 21.55 -3.23 6.20
C CYS A 129 22.78 -3.13 5.28
N ASP A 130 23.32 -4.25 4.84
CA ASP A 130 24.49 -4.31 3.95
C ASP A 130 24.23 -3.63 2.59
N LEU A 131 22.97 -3.65 2.12
CA LEU A 131 22.53 -3.03 0.87
C LEU A 131 22.02 -1.57 1.05
N ASP A 132 22.04 -1.03 2.25
CA ASP A 132 21.50 0.30 2.59
C ASP A 132 20.03 0.47 2.19
N VAL A 133 19.21 -0.55 2.48
CA VAL A 133 17.77 -0.58 2.24
C VAL A 133 17.04 -0.76 3.56
N ILE A 134 15.97 -0.01 3.77
CA ILE A 134 15.05 -0.18 4.90
C ILE A 134 13.89 -1.05 4.44
N ILE A 135 13.66 -2.16 5.13
CA ILE A 135 12.46 -2.96 4.96
C ILE A 135 11.34 -2.28 5.75
N VAL A 136 10.21 -2.03 5.12
CA VAL A 136 9.01 -1.55 5.79
C VAL A 136 7.92 -2.62 5.73
N LEU A 137 7.56 -3.13 6.90
CA LEU A 137 6.50 -4.12 7.07
C LEU A 137 5.16 -3.41 7.15
N GLU A 138 4.24 -3.75 6.27
CA GLU A 138 2.94 -3.09 6.19
C GLU A 138 1.88 -3.79 7.05
N ASN A 139 0.99 -2.98 7.66
CA ASN A 139 -0.29 -3.44 8.18
C ASN A 139 -1.24 -3.76 7.01
N HIS A 140 -1.03 -4.91 6.37
CA HIS A 140 -1.85 -5.30 5.21
C HIS A 140 -3.24 -5.83 5.68
N GLU A 141 -3.51 -7.10 5.55
CA GLU A 141 -4.83 -7.68 5.87
C GLU A 141 -4.73 -8.75 6.99
N ASP A 142 -3.53 -8.93 7.56
CA ASP A 142 -3.19 -10.09 8.38
C ASP A 142 -3.04 -9.75 9.86
N PHE A 143 -2.48 -8.58 10.19
CA PHE A 143 -2.10 -8.19 11.55
C PHE A 143 -2.78 -6.91 12.01
N THR A 144 -3.13 -6.88 13.31
CA THR A 144 -3.45 -5.65 14.02
C THR A 144 -2.19 -4.80 14.23
N GLY A 145 -2.37 -3.52 14.58
CA GLY A 145 -1.22 -2.66 14.87
C GLY A 145 -0.33 -3.21 15.99
N SER A 146 -0.91 -3.78 17.05
CA SER A 146 -0.15 -4.36 18.16
C SER A 146 0.63 -5.63 17.75
N GLU A 147 0.08 -6.49 16.92
CA GLU A 147 0.78 -7.66 16.38
C GLU A 147 1.92 -7.23 15.44
N LEU A 148 1.69 -6.21 14.62
CA LEU A 148 2.73 -5.66 13.75
C LEU A 148 3.89 -5.05 14.55
N LEU A 149 3.56 -4.31 15.62
CA LEU A 149 4.57 -3.77 16.53
C LEU A 149 5.39 -4.90 17.20
N GLU A 150 4.72 -5.96 17.66
CA GLU A 150 5.38 -7.12 18.27
C GLU A 150 6.41 -7.75 17.30
N ILE A 151 6.07 -7.88 16.01
CA ILE A 151 7.01 -8.41 15.01
C ILE A 151 8.27 -7.53 14.94
N VAL A 152 8.08 -6.20 14.82
CA VAL A 152 9.22 -5.27 14.69
C VAL A 152 10.08 -5.25 15.96
N GLU A 153 9.46 -5.27 17.14
CA GLU A 153 10.17 -5.32 18.43
C GLU A 153 10.95 -6.63 18.64
N ARG A 154 10.39 -7.75 18.21
CA ARG A 154 11.08 -9.07 18.31
C ARG A 154 12.25 -9.23 17.36
N VAL A 155 12.16 -8.61 16.17
CA VAL A 155 13.28 -8.59 15.21
C VAL A 155 14.36 -7.59 15.67
N ASP A 156 13.99 -6.49 16.30
CA ASP A 156 14.84 -5.47 16.91
C ASP A 156 16.03 -5.06 16.00
N HIS A 157 15.74 -4.66 14.76
CA HIS A 157 16.76 -4.25 13.81
C HIS A 157 16.46 -2.87 13.21
N PRO A 158 17.46 -1.94 13.11
CA PRO A 158 17.24 -0.57 12.63
C PRO A 158 16.73 -0.50 11.19
N ASN A 159 17.05 -1.49 10.35
CA ASN A 159 16.57 -1.57 8.96
C ASN A 159 15.21 -2.24 8.80
N LEU A 160 14.50 -2.52 9.89
CA LEU A 160 13.10 -2.93 9.88
C LEU A 160 12.25 -1.83 10.51
N LYS A 161 11.28 -1.34 9.78
CA LYS A 161 10.33 -0.30 10.19
C LYS A 161 8.91 -0.69 9.75
N ILE A 162 7.95 0.19 10.00
CA ILE A 162 6.56 -0.01 9.63
C ILE A 162 6.17 0.94 8.50
N LEU A 163 5.52 0.41 7.48
CA LEU A 163 4.67 1.17 6.59
C LEU A 163 3.25 1.10 7.14
N TYR A 164 2.67 2.25 7.47
CA TYR A 164 1.29 2.30 7.92
C TYR A 164 0.36 2.65 6.75
N ASP A 165 -0.47 1.70 6.38
CA ASP A 165 -1.53 1.90 5.41
C ASP A 165 -2.81 2.37 6.12
N TYR A 166 -3.40 3.45 5.64
CA TYR A 166 -4.53 4.11 6.29
C TYR A 166 -5.80 3.26 6.36
N GLY A 167 -6.01 2.38 5.38
CA GLY A 167 -7.25 1.63 5.22
C GLY A 167 -7.18 0.17 5.67
N ASN A 168 -6.01 -0.41 5.74
CA ASN A 168 -5.88 -1.87 5.90
C ASN A 168 -6.28 -2.38 7.30
N SER A 169 -6.23 -1.53 8.34
CA SER A 169 -6.76 -1.88 9.66
C SER A 169 -8.24 -2.27 9.64
N GLN A 170 -9.04 -1.73 8.71
CA GLN A 170 -10.44 -2.14 8.53
C GLN A 170 -10.58 -3.61 8.14
N MET A 171 -9.59 -4.19 7.43
CA MET A 171 -9.63 -5.59 7.01
C MET A 171 -9.57 -6.57 8.19
N VAL A 172 -8.94 -6.15 9.29
CA VAL A 172 -8.89 -6.89 10.57
C VAL A 172 -9.86 -6.34 11.61
N LEU A 173 -10.80 -5.48 11.21
CA LEU A 173 -11.80 -4.82 12.06
C LEU A 173 -11.18 -4.03 13.22
N GLU A 174 -10.01 -3.46 13.02
CA GLU A 174 -9.35 -2.57 13.96
C GLU A 174 -9.63 -1.09 13.62
N ASP A 175 -9.84 -0.25 14.62
CA ASP A 175 -10.00 1.19 14.40
C ASP A 175 -8.70 1.78 13.85
N PRO A 176 -8.74 2.54 12.75
CA PRO A 176 -7.53 3.07 12.11
C PRO A 176 -6.68 3.96 13.04
N LEU A 177 -7.29 4.76 13.92
CA LEU A 177 -6.54 5.61 14.84
C LEU A 177 -5.90 4.80 15.98
N GLU A 178 -6.57 3.78 16.49
CA GLU A 178 -6.01 2.90 17.51
C GLU A 178 -4.87 2.05 16.92
N SER A 179 -5.05 1.52 15.71
CA SER A 179 -4.00 0.83 14.96
C SER A 179 -2.76 1.71 14.77
N LEU A 180 -2.95 2.95 14.28
CA LEU A 180 -1.85 3.89 14.10
C LEU A 180 -1.14 4.20 15.41
N LYS A 181 -1.88 4.48 16.48
CA LYS A 181 -1.28 4.79 17.80
C LYS A 181 -0.39 3.66 18.30
N ALA A 182 -0.77 2.42 18.10
CA ALA A 182 0.03 1.27 18.51
C ALA A 182 1.40 1.26 17.83
N VAL A 183 1.48 1.60 16.55
CA VAL A 183 2.70 1.49 15.74
C VAL A 183 3.46 2.81 15.54
N LEU A 184 2.88 3.94 15.93
CA LEU A 184 3.33 5.29 15.56
C LEU A 184 4.85 5.55 15.71
N PRO A 185 5.55 5.11 16.78
CA PRO A 185 6.98 5.33 16.92
C PRO A 185 7.85 4.59 15.90
N GLN A 186 7.31 3.56 15.25
CA GLN A 186 8.03 2.72 14.27
C GLN A 186 7.63 3.03 12.82
N VAL A 187 6.66 3.95 12.60
CA VAL A 187 6.21 4.31 11.26
C VAL A 187 7.29 5.09 10.53
N TYR A 188 7.67 4.59 9.35
CA TYR A 188 8.69 5.16 8.46
C TYR A 188 8.10 5.71 7.16
N SER A 189 7.11 5.03 6.60
CA SER A 189 6.36 5.47 5.41
C SER A 189 4.88 5.15 5.56
N VAL A 190 4.04 5.70 4.70
CA VAL A 190 2.60 5.48 4.72
C VAL A 190 2.05 5.30 3.32
N HIS A 191 0.99 4.49 3.20
CA HIS A 191 0.09 4.53 2.06
C HIS A 191 -1.15 5.35 2.42
N PHE A 192 -1.29 6.48 1.75
CA PHE A 192 -2.39 7.43 1.94
C PHE A 192 -3.50 7.09 0.95
N LYS A 193 -4.58 6.50 1.44
CA LYS A 193 -5.72 6.04 0.66
C LYS A 193 -7.03 6.24 1.40
N ASP A 194 -8.15 5.97 0.74
CA ASP A 194 -9.46 6.06 1.36
C ASP A 194 -10.36 4.89 0.97
N HIS A 195 -11.16 4.44 1.91
CA HIS A 195 -12.04 3.29 1.79
C HIS A 195 -13.45 3.59 2.28
N VAL A 196 -14.41 2.82 1.79
CA VAL A 196 -15.74 2.65 2.36
C VAL A 196 -15.98 1.18 2.67
N MET A 197 -16.85 0.91 3.64
CA MET A 197 -17.39 -0.43 3.86
C MET A 197 -18.73 -0.56 3.15
N ILE A 198 -18.94 -1.71 2.51
CA ILE A 198 -20.16 -2.01 1.78
C ILE A 198 -20.69 -3.39 2.14
N ARG A 199 -21.97 -3.62 1.87
CA ARG A 199 -22.55 -4.95 1.76
C ARG A 199 -22.57 -5.34 0.29
N ALA A 200 -21.65 -6.22 -0.12
CA ALA A 200 -21.38 -6.48 -1.53
C ALA A 200 -22.40 -7.37 -2.22
N ASP A 201 -23.18 -8.14 -1.47
CA ASP A 201 -24.18 -9.07 -1.99
C ASP A 201 -25.43 -9.18 -1.10
N ASP A 202 -26.43 -9.94 -1.55
CA ASP A 202 -27.68 -10.19 -0.82
C ASP A 202 -27.46 -10.98 0.49
N ALA A 203 -26.34 -11.68 0.63
CA ALA A 203 -25.96 -12.37 1.87
C ALA A 203 -25.35 -11.43 2.91
N GLY A 204 -25.08 -10.16 2.53
CA GLY A 204 -24.56 -9.15 3.42
C GLY A 204 -23.04 -9.31 3.68
N GLN A 205 -22.28 -9.88 2.73
CA GLN A 205 -20.83 -9.99 2.85
C GLN A 205 -20.21 -8.62 3.04
N LEU A 206 -19.56 -8.44 4.17
CA LEU A 206 -18.82 -7.21 4.47
C LEU A 206 -17.57 -7.14 3.58
N THR A 207 -17.45 -6.02 2.90
CA THR A 207 -16.38 -5.79 1.92
C THR A 207 -15.84 -4.37 2.11
N VAL A 208 -14.53 -4.24 2.09
CA VAL A 208 -13.88 -2.94 1.96
C VAL A 208 -13.77 -2.61 0.48
N ALA A 209 -14.13 -1.39 0.10
CA ALA A 209 -14.02 -0.92 -1.27
C ALA A 209 -13.27 0.41 -1.33
N GLY A 210 -12.28 0.49 -2.22
CA GLY A 210 -11.51 1.68 -2.47
C GLY A 210 -12.31 2.76 -3.18
N VAL A 211 -12.14 4.00 -2.74
CA VAL A 211 -12.74 5.19 -3.33
C VAL A 211 -11.67 6.26 -3.57
N PRO A 212 -11.95 7.29 -4.38
CA PRO A 212 -11.06 8.45 -4.45
C PRO A 212 -10.83 9.04 -3.04
N ILE A 213 -9.61 9.45 -2.77
CA ILE A 213 -9.23 10.03 -1.47
C ILE A 213 -10.12 11.22 -1.14
N GLY A 214 -10.63 11.27 0.09
CA GLY A 214 -11.59 12.27 0.56
C GLY A 214 -13.06 11.89 0.37
N GLU A 215 -13.36 10.77 -0.29
CA GLU A 215 -14.73 10.30 -0.51
C GLU A 215 -15.10 9.05 0.32
N GLY A 216 -14.18 8.62 1.18
CA GLY A 216 -14.37 7.48 2.06
C GLY A 216 -14.78 7.83 3.48
N PHE A 217 -14.53 6.89 4.40
CA PHE A 217 -14.88 7.01 5.81
C PHE A 217 -13.67 6.98 6.73
N LEU A 218 -12.45 6.90 6.18
CA LEU A 218 -11.25 6.91 7.01
C LEU A 218 -11.04 8.29 7.65
N PRO A 219 -10.54 8.37 8.89
CA PRO A 219 -10.28 9.64 9.57
C PRO A 219 -8.96 10.25 9.07
N LEU A 220 -8.91 10.60 7.77
CA LEU A 220 -7.69 11.02 7.07
C LEU A 220 -6.98 12.18 7.76
N THR A 221 -7.73 13.19 8.21
CA THR A 221 -7.19 14.38 8.87
C THR A 221 -6.51 14.03 10.18
N GLU A 222 -7.13 13.20 11.00
CA GLU A 222 -6.61 12.79 12.30
C GLU A 222 -5.37 11.91 12.16
N LEU A 223 -5.42 10.93 11.24
CA LEU A 223 -4.27 10.06 10.92
C LEU A 223 -3.08 10.89 10.45
N THR A 224 -3.30 11.77 9.47
CA THR A 224 -2.25 12.64 8.93
C THR A 224 -1.68 13.57 10.00
N ARG A 225 -2.52 14.15 10.85
CA ARG A 225 -2.07 15.01 11.95
C ARG A 225 -1.16 14.26 12.92
N CYS A 226 -1.55 13.06 13.36
CA CYS A 226 -0.72 12.23 14.27
C CYS A 226 0.66 11.93 13.64
N LEU A 227 0.69 11.57 12.37
CA LEU A 227 1.94 11.27 11.66
C LEU A 227 2.83 12.53 11.49
N LEU A 228 2.26 13.66 11.14
CA LEU A 228 3.00 14.93 11.03
C LEU A 228 3.56 15.40 12.38
N GLU A 229 2.78 15.27 13.46
CA GLU A 229 3.21 15.57 14.83
C GLU A 229 4.36 14.67 15.28
N GLN A 230 4.34 13.37 14.90
CA GLN A 230 5.43 12.43 15.13
C GLN A 230 6.69 12.76 14.31
N GLY A 231 6.59 13.56 13.27
CA GLY A 231 7.73 13.97 12.46
C GLY A 231 7.79 13.32 11.08
N LEU A 232 6.82 12.49 10.70
CA LEU A 232 6.77 11.91 9.36
C LEU A 232 6.62 13.03 8.30
N ARG A 233 7.32 12.87 7.17
CA ARG A 233 7.31 13.87 6.09
C ARG A 233 7.14 13.26 4.70
N ARG A 234 7.02 11.94 4.60
CA ARG A 234 6.83 11.24 3.34
C ARG A 234 5.48 10.53 3.33
N PHE A 235 4.65 10.86 2.34
CA PHE A 235 3.32 10.30 2.14
C PHE A 235 3.21 9.75 0.74
N THR A 236 2.94 8.45 0.62
CA THR A 236 2.71 7.79 -0.66
C THR A 236 1.21 7.77 -0.94
N PHE A 237 0.80 8.52 -1.94
CA PHE A 237 -0.57 8.57 -2.44
C PHE A 237 -0.90 7.24 -3.12
N GLU A 238 -1.91 6.55 -2.63
CA GLU A 238 -2.40 5.30 -3.19
C GLU A 238 -3.90 5.40 -3.51
N ASN A 239 -4.22 5.78 -4.75
CA ASN A 239 -5.60 5.73 -5.21
C ASN A 239 -6.00 4.27 -5.41
N VAL A 240 -6.91 3.79 -4.57
CA VAL A 240 -7.40 2.41 -4.59
C VAL A 240 -8.79 2.28 -5.22
N TRP A 241 -9.20 3.25 -6.03
CA TRP A 241 -10.44 3.16 -6.80
C TRP A 241 -10.47 1.84 -7.59
N ALA A 242 -11.63 1.20 -7.61
CA ALA A 242 -11.88 -0.11 -8.20
C ALA A 242 -11.25 -1.32 -7.47
N TYR A 243 -10.57 -1.13 -6.34
CA TYR A 243 -10.20 -2.22 -5.44
C TYR A 243 -11.38 -2.61 -4.56
N SER A 244 -11.54 -3.90 -4.29
CA SER A 244 -12.44 -4.39 -3.25
C SER A 244 -11.97 -5.73 -2.71
N ALA A 245 -12.11 -5.93 -1.40
CA ALA A 245 -11.76 -7.18 -0.74
C ALA A 245 -12.76 -7.51 0.38
N PRO A 246 -13.17 -8.78 0.52
CA PRO A 246 -14.03 -9.20 1.63
C PRO A 246 -13.25 -9.17 2.94
N ILE A 247 -13.91 -8.73 4.02
CA ILE A 247 -13.34 -8.78 5.36
C ILE A 247 -13.14 -10.25 5.77
N GLN A 248 -11.97 -10.56 6.32
CA GLN A 248 -11.58 -11.91 6.72
C GLN A 248 -12.43 -12.43 7.90
N ASP A 249 -13.02 -13.61 7.73
CA ASP A 249 -13.94 -14.20 8.71
C ASP A 249 -13.30 -14.48 10.06
N GLY A 250 -12.05 -14.88 10.09
CA GLY A 250 -11.31 -15.24 11.31
C GLY A 250 -11.12 -14.09 12.30
N ARG A 251 -11.33 -12.85 11.87
CA ARG A 251 -11.17 -11.64 12.68
C ARG A 251 -12.50 -10.97 13.07
N LYS A 252 -13.65 -11.54 12.70
CA LYS A 252 -15.00 -10.98 12.97
C LYS A 252 -15.33 -10.80 14.45
N ALA A 253 -14.62 -11.46 15.34
CA ALA A 253 -14.89 -11.47 16.77
C ALA A 253 -14.08 -10.44 17.58
N LEU A 254 -13.46 -9.45 16.93
CA LEU A 254 -12.76 -8.39 17.66
C LEU A 254 -13.78 -7.62 18.53
N HIS A 255 -13.60 -7.71 19.84
CA HIS A 255 -14.47 -7.07 20.80
C HIS A 255 -14.38 -5.55 20.69
N GLY A 256 -15.53 -4.88 20.67
CA GLY A 256 -15.63 -3.42 20.70
C GLY A 256 -15.74 -2.72 19.34
N VAL A 257 -15.70 -3.43 18.23
CA VAL A 257 -15.96 -2.83 16.91
C VAL A 257 -17.45 -2.53 16.76
N ASN A 258 -17.77 -1.26 16.54
CA ASN A 258 -19.15 -0.82 16.33
C ASN A 258 -19.47 -0.73 14.83
N LEU A 259 -19.78 -1.88 14.23
CA LEU A 259 -20.12 -1.97 12.81
C LEU A 259 -21.35 -1.13 12.49
N GLY A 260 -21.29 -0.36 11.42
CA GLY A 260 -22.32 0.58 10.98
C GLY A 260 -22.12 2.01 11.48
N HIS A 261 -21.04 2.30 12.20
CA HIS A 261 -20.72 3.64 12.70
C HIS A 261 -19.29 4.09 12.35
N GLY A 262 -19.10 5.39 12.20
CA GLY A 262 -17.78 5.98 11.94
C GLY A 262 -17.09 5.38 10.73
N THR A 263 -15.85 4.96 10.88
CA THR A 263 -15.04 4.30 9.85
C THR A 263 -15.61 2.93 9.41
N PHE A 264 -16.53 2.36 10.17
CA PHE A 264 -17.22 1.10 9.88
C PHE A 264 -18.67 1.31 9.41
N ALA A 265 -19.04 2.52 9.02
CA ALA A 265 -20.34 2.80 8.41
C ALA A 265 -20.45 2.12 7.04
N TYR A 266 -21.67 1.64 6.71
CA TYR A 266 -21.91 0.95 5.44
C TYR A 266 -22.50 1.86 4.39
N LEU A 267 -22.15 1.59 3.13
CA LEU A 267 -22.88 2.03 1.97
C LEU A 267 -23.69 0.86 1.39
N ASP A 268 -24.91 1.16 0.96
CA ASP A 268 -25.76 0.22 0.27
C ASP A 268 -25.85 0.57 -1.24
N PRO A 269 -26.04 -0.41 -2.13
CA PRO A 269 -26.20 -0.18 -3.56
C PRO A 269 -27.48 0.65 -3.86
N PRO A 270 -27.57 1.32 -5.04
CA PRO A 270 -26.61 1.27 -6.14
C PRO A 270 -25.39 2.19 -5.91
N PHE A 271 -24.25 1.81 -6.48
CA PHE A 271 -23.01 2.59 -6.39
C PHE A 271 -22.74 3.34 -7.70
N ASP A 272 -22.25 4.58 -7.57
CA ASP A 272 -21.72 5.35 -8.70
C ASP A 272 -20.37 4.77 -9.15
N PRO A 273 -20.22 4.32 -10.41
CA PRO A 273 -18.95 3.79 -10.92
C PRO A 273 -17.79 4.80 -10.86
N ALA A 274 -18.07 6.09 -10.89
CA ALA A 274 -17.04 7.11 -10.71
C ALA A 274 -16.48 7.11 -9.28
N ARG A 275 -17.25 6.62 -8.30
CA ARG A 275 -16.82 6.52 -6.91
C ARG A 275 -16.24 5.15 -6.58
N LEU A 276 -16.88 4.07 -6.98
CA LEU A 276 -16.39 2.71 -6.75
C LEU A 276 -16.87 1.72 -7.81
N VAL A 277 -16.08 0.70 -8.08
CA VAL A 277 -16.38 -0.36 -9.04
C VAL A 277 -16.13 -1.71 -8.39
N LEU A 278 -17.15 -2.58 -8.40
CA LEU A 278 -17.04 -3.95 -7.87
C LEU A 278 -16.83 -5.00 -8.98
N LYS A 279 -17.30 -4.68 -10.20
CA LYS A 279 -17.23 -5.60 -11.36
C LYS A 279 -16.52 -4.91 -12.52
N HIS A 280 -15.23 -5.07 -12.61
CA HIS A 280 -14.42 -4.49 -13.70
C HIS A 280 -14.92 -4.94 -15.08
N SER A 281 -15.38 -6.20 -15.21
CA SER A 281 -15.93 -6.74 -16.46
C SER A 281 -17.21 -6.05 -16.96
N ALA A 282 -17.80 -5.18 -16.16
CA ALA A 282 -18.96 -4.35 -16.59
C ALA A 282 -18.56 -3.13 -17.44
N HIS A 283 -17.25 -2.85 -17.54
CA HIS A 283 -16.71 -1.69 -18.25
C HIS A 283 -15.69 -2.13 -19.30
N SER A 284 -15.53 -1.33 -20.38
CA SER A 284 -14.43 -1.55 -21.31
C SER A 284 -13.09 -1.16 -20.69
N PRO A 285 -11.97 -1.74 -21.17
CA PRO A 285 -10.62 -1.33 -20.73
C PRO A 285 -10.38 0.19 -20.84
N GLU A 286 -10.84 0.80 -21.91
CA GLU A 286 -10.70 2.24 -22.14
C GLU A 286 -11.48 3.04 -21.08
N THR A 287 -12.71 2.63 -20.78
CA THR A 287 -13.53 3.27 -19.75
C THR A 287 -12.88 3.15 -18.37
N LEU A 288 -12.29 1.99 -18.04
CA LEU A 288 -11.60 1.80 -16.76
C LEU A 288 -10.38 2.73 -16.64
N VAL A 289 -9.59 2.87 -17.70
CA VAL A 289 -8.45 3.80 -17.74
C VAL A 289 -8.89 5.26 -17.54
N GLU A 290 -9.99 5.68 -18.19
CA GLU A 290 -10.54 7.03 -18.04
C GLU A 290 -11.07 7.29 -16.63
N LEU A 291 -11.85 6.37 -16.07
CA LEU A 291 -12.41 6.49 -14.73
C LEU A 291 -11.31 6.47 -13.64
N GLU A 292 -10.28 5.63 -13.81
CA GLU A 292 -9.12 5.60 -12.91
C GLU A 292 -8.39 6.95 -12.86
N MET A 293 -8.17 7.57 -14.02
CA MET A 293 -7.56 8.91 -14.08
C MET A 293 -8.48 9.99 -13.46
N CYS A 294 -9.77 9.89 -13.67
CA CYS A 294 -10.73 10.80 -13.01
C CYS A 294 -10.70 10.64 -11.49
N ALA A 295 -10.66 9.40 -10.98
CA ALA A 295 -10.58 9.11 -9.56
C ALA A 295 -9.25 9.61 -8.95
N LEU A 296 -8.14 9.39 -9.65
CA LEU A 296 -6.82 9.89 -9.25
C LEU A 296 -6.82 11.42 -9.12
N ASN A 297 -7.32 12.12 -10.14
CA ASN A 297 -7.36 13.59 -10.15
C ASN A 297 -8.26 14.14 -9.03
N ARG A 298 -9.40 13.50 -8.76
CA ARG A 298 -10.30 13.94 -7.66
C ARG A 298 -9.61 13.85 -6.32
N GLY A 299 -8.94 12.75 -6.02
CA GLY A 299 -8.22 12.58 -4.76
C GLY A 299 -6.96 13.44 -4.67
N HIS A 300 -6.28 13.70 -5.78
CA HIS A 300 -5.05 14.52 -5.79
C HIS A 300 -5.32 16.01 -5.48
N TYR A 301 -6.48 16.51 -5.84
CA TYR A 301 -6.87 17.92 -5.62
C TYR A 301 -7.87 18.12 -4.47
N ALA A 302 -8.21 17.05 -3.72
CA ALA A 302 -9.07 17.12 -2.54
C ALA A 302 -8.28 17.57 -1.30
#